data_e72be69b6075d9887765e1b3e111d143
#
_entry.id   e72be69b6075d9887765e1b3e111d143
#
_cell.length_a   1.000
_cell.length_b   1.000
_cell.length_c   1.000
_cell.angle_alpha   90.00
_cell.angle_beta   90.00
_cell.angle_gamma   90.00
#
_symmetry.space_group_name_H-M   'P 1'
#
loop_
_entity.id
_entity.type
_entity.pdbx_description
1 polymer ?
#
loop_
_entity_poly.entity_id
_entity_poly.type
_entity_poly.pdbx_seq_one_letter_code
_entity_poly.pdbx_strand_id
1 'polypeptide(L)'
;MGLLTVHVPIHNHDLLQTTVPEAIVQTDIHDHYFAEPVDTDRYQAIAIGPGLGQEEDTALAMMEQIQGCPVPLVLDADAINIFGTHRNWLSRMPKRCILTPHLKELERLIGKCMDTYERLTKTKELAAYLQSYIIIKGSWSTVVTPEGNCYFNPTGNPGMQPP
;
A
#
# COMPACT_ATOMS: atom_id res chain seq x y z
N MET A 1 -19.47 10.96 -1.12
CA MET A 1 -18.49 9.85 -1.27
C MET A 1 -18.79 9.18 -2.60
N GLY A 2 -17.79 8.85 -3.40
CA GLY A 2 -17.98 8.10 -4.64
C GLY A 2 -18.34 6.63 -4.38
N LEU A 3 -18.56 5.86 -5.44
CA LEU A 3 -18.75 4.42 -5.34
C LEU A 3 -17.45 3.73 -4.92
N LEU A 4 -17.56 2.79 -3.99
CA LEU A 4 -16.48 1.91 -3.58
C LEU A 4 -16.67 0.55 -4.23
N THR A 5 -15.65 0.06 -4.95
CA THR A 5 -15.56 -1.32 -5.40
C THR A 5 -14.45 -2.02 -4.62
N VAL A 6 -14.72 -3.19 -4.10
CA VAL A 6 -13.72 -4.03 -3.40
C VAL A 6 -13.55 -5.32 -4.19
N HIS A 7 -12.32 -5.57 -4.62
CA HIS A 7 -11.95 -6.83 -5.29
C HIS A 7 -11.38 -7.81 -4.25
N VAL A 8 -11.94 -9.00 -4.21
CA VAL A 8 -11.60 -10.02 -3.21
C VAL A 8 -11.64 -11.43 -3.78
N PRO A 9 -10.91 -12.38 -3.16
CA PRO A 9 -11.10 -13.80 -3.44
C PRO A 9 -12.57 -14.23 -3.27
N ILE A 10 -13.01 -15.22 -4.05
CA ILE A 10 -14.41 -15.69 -4.06
C ILE A 10 -14.90 -16.02 -2.63
N HIS A 11 -14.04 -16.64 -1.81
CA HIS A 11 -14.37 -17.03 -0.44
C HIS A 11 -14.80 -15.85 0.47
N ASN A 12 -14.36 -14.64 0.17
CA ASN A 12 -14.64 -13.44 0.97
C ASN A 12 -15.87 -12.65 0.49
N HIS A 13 -16.52 -13.05 -0.59
CA HIS A 13 -17.66 -12.34 -1.19
C HIS A 13 -18.79 -12.09 -0.19
N ASP A 14 -19.32 -13.16 0.40
CA ASP A 14 -20.50 -13.07 1.29
C ASP A 14 -20.18 -12.30 2.59
N LEU A 15 -18.95 -12.43 3.08
CA LEU A 15 -18.48 -11.68 4.24
C LEU A 15 -18.54 -10.16 3.96
N LEU A 16 -18.03 -9.73 2.81
CA LEU A 16 -18.06 -8.31 2.46
C LEU A 16 -19.44 -7.79 2.18
N GLN A 17 -20.28 -8.53 1.47
CA GLN A 17 -21.66 -8.12 1.24
C GLN A 17 -22.46 -7.97 2.54
N THR A 18 -22.14 -8.75 3.57
CA THR A 18 -22.79 -8.67 4.87
C THR A 18 -22.25 -7.53 5.73
N THR A 19 -20.93 -7.29 5.70
CA THR A 19 -20.28 -6.32 6.60
C THR A 19 -20.19 -4.91 6.01
N VAL A 20 -20.16 -4.77 4.69
CA VAL A 20 -20.07 -3.49 3.97
C VAL A 20 -21.03 -3.50 2.79
N PRO A 21 -22.36 -3.52 3.04
CA PRO A 21 -23.38 -3.70 2.01
C PRO A 21 -23.42 -2.57 0.96
N GLU A 22 -22.85 -1.41 1.25
CA GLU A 22 -22.73 -0.28 0.33
C GLU A 22 -21.57 -0.42 -0.67
N ALA A 23 -20.68 -1.39 -0.49
CA ALA A 23 -19.58 -1.63 -1.43
C ALA A 23 -20.04 -2.53 -2.59
N ILE A 24 -19.54 -2.24 -3.79
CA ILE A 24 -19.67 -3.16 -4.93
C ILE A 24 -18.58 -4.21 -4.76
N VAL A 25 -18.96 -5.47 -4.67
CA VAL A 25 -18.00 -6.58 -4.55
C VAL A 25 -17.71 -7.15 -5.93
N GLN A 26 -16.44 -7.23 -6.27
CA GLN A 26 -15.92 -7.91 -7.46
C GLN A 26 -15.06 -9.09 -7.00
N THR A 27 -15.30 -10.28 -7.49
CA THR A 27 -14.55 -11.47 -7.11
C THR A 27 -13.39 -11.73 -8.05
N ASP A 28 -12.28 -12.22 -7.45
CA ASP A 28 -11.17 -12.83 -8.17
C ASP A 28 -11.61 -14.15 -8.81
N ILE A 29 -10.82 -14.68 -9.73
CA ILE A 29 -10.99 -16.03 -10.28
C ILE A 29 -10.58 -17.11 -9.27
N HIS A 30 -9.76 -16.77 -8.28
CA HIS A 30 -9.25 -17.69 -7.27
C HIS A 30 -10.04 -17.60 -5.97
N ASP A 31 -10.19 -18.74 -5.28
CA ASP A 31 -11.01 -18.83 -4.06
C ASP A 31 -10.38 -18.12 -2.85
N HIS A 32 -9.04 -18.04 -2.76
CA HIS A 32 -8.34 -17.67 -1.52
C HIS A 32 -7.33 -16.55 -1.63
N TYR A 33 -6.91 -16.12 -2.84
CA TYR A 33 -5.93 -15.05 -3.01
C TYR A 33 -6.17 -14.23 -4.28
N PHE A 34 -5.51 -13.10 -4.38
CA PHE A 34 -5.50 -12.24 -5.56
C PHE A 34 -4.62 -12.87 -6.64
N ALA A 35 -5.23 -13.30 -7.73
CA ALA A 35 -4.56 -14.07 -8.78
C ALA A 35 -4.43 -13.34 -10.11
N GLU A 36 -5.34 -12.40 -10.42
CA GLU A 36 -5.33 -11.69 -11.70
C GLU A 36 -5.56 -10.18 -11.54
N PRO A 37 -4.82 -9.37 -12.34
CA PRO A 37 -5.11 -7.94 -12.43
C PRO A 37 -6.53 -7.67 -12.89
N VAL A 38 -7.12 -6.60 -12.36
CA VAL A 38 -8.44 -6.12 -12.75
C VAL A 38 -8.34 -4.92 -13.68
N ASP A 39 -9.33 -4.75 -14.56
CA ASP A 39 -9.46 -3.55 -15.36
C ASP A 39 -9.71 -2.33 -14.47
N THR A 40 -8.87 -1.32 -14.64
CA THR A 40 -8.85 -0.12 -13.79
C THR A 40 -9.32 1.15 -14.47
N ASP A 41 -9.68 1.12 -15.73
CA ASP A 41 -9.99 2.31 -16.55
C ASP A 41 -11.16 3.16 -16.00
N ARG A 42 -12.09 2.52 -15.28
CA ARG A 42 -13.28 3.18 -14.71
C ARG A 42 -13.07 3.74 -13.31
N TYR A 43 -11.91 3.50 -12.67
CA TYR A 43 -11.66 3.97 -11.31
C TYR A 43 -10.87 5.28 -11.31
N GLN A 44 -11.08 6.10 -10.28
CA GLN A 44 -10.37 7.37 -10.09
C GLN A 44 -9.12 7.22 -9.24
N ALA A 45 -9.06 6.20 -8.40
CA ALA A 45 -7.93 5.82 -7.58
C ALA A 45 -8.07 4.37 -7.13
N ILE A 46 -6.96 3.73 -6.81
CA ILE A 46 -6.91 2.34 -6.34
C ILE A 46 -6.07 2.25 -5.08
N ALA A 47 -6.54 1.46 -4.11
CA ALA A 47 -5.77 1.06 -2.94
C ALA A 47 -5.50 -0.44 -3.00
N ILE A 48 -4.27 -0.85 -2.74
CA ILE A 48 -3.83 -2.26 -2.79
C ILE A 48 -3.05 -2.58 -1.52
N GLY A 49 -3.31 -3.75 -0.95
CA GLY A 49 -2.45 -4.33 0.06
C GLY A 49 -3.13 -4.88 1.30
N PRO A 50 -4.13 -4.21 1.92
CA PRO A 50 -4.76 -4.76 3.12
C PRO A 50 -5.34 -6.15 2.88
N GLY A 51 -4.83 -7.16 3.63
CA GLY A 51 -5.28 -8.54 3.52
C GLY A 51 -4.97 -9.24 2.19
N LEU A 52 -4.02 -8.70 1.43
CA LEU A 52 -3.67 -9.22 0.11
C LEU A 52 -3.00 -10.60 0.16
N GLY A 53 -2.23 -10.86 1.24
CA GLY A 53 -1.31 -11.99 1.31
C GLY A 53 0.05 -11.68 0.67
N GLN A 54 0.98 -12.61 0.80
CA GLN A 54 2.36 -12.44 0.32
C GLN A 54 2.84 -13.67 -0.48
N GLU A 55 1.91 -14.47 -0.97
CA GLU A 55 2.18 -15.60 -1.85
C GLU A 55 2.82 -15.10 -3.15
N GLU A 56 3.65 -15.91 -3.77
CA GLU A 56 4.39 -15.52 -4.99
C GLU A 56 3.44 -15.17 -6.13
N ASP A 57 2.38 -15.94 -6.32
CA ASP A 57 1.38 -15.67 -7.38
C ASP A 57 0.68 -14.33 -7.13
N THR A 58 0.31 -14.03 -5.89
CA THR A 58 -0.25 -12.75 -5.48
C THR A 58 0.73 -11.60 -5.71
N ALA A 59 2.00 -11.79 -5.39
CA ALA A 59 3.02 -10.79 -5.60
C ALA A 59 3.21 -10.46 -7.09
N LEU A 60 3.21 -11.47 -7.95
CA LEU A 60 3.30 -11.31 -9.40
C LEU A 60 2.07 -10.59 -9.98
N ALA A 61 0.86 -11.02 -9.60
CA ALA A 61 -0.40 -10.38 -10.01
C ALA A 61 -0.46 -8.91 -9.55
N MET A 62 -0.03 -8.63 -8.31
CA MET A 62 0.08 -7.27 -7.78
C MET A 62 1.03 -6.41 -8.64
N MET A 63 2.20 -6.94 -9.00
CA MET A 63 3.16 -6.20 -9.83
C MET A 63 2.60 -5.89 -11.20
N GLU A 64 1.91 -6.83 -11.82
CA GLU A 64 1.23 -6.63 -13.10
C GLU A 64 0.14 -5.56 -12.97
N GLN A 65 -0.69 -5.65 -11.93
CA GLN A 65 -1.74 -4.67 -11.63
C GLN A 65 -1.20 -3.25 -11.51
N ILE A 66 -0.16 -3.03 -10.71
CA ILE A 66 0.35 -1.69 -10.46
C ILE A 66 1.12 -1.11 -11.64
N GLN A 67 1.80 -1.94 -12.43
CA GLN A 67 2.53 -1.47 -13.62
C GLN A 67 1.61 -1.01 -14.74
N GLY A 68 0.46 -1.67 -14.90
CA GLY A 68 -0.56 -1.30 -15.89
C GLY A 68 -1.55 -0.23 -15.42
N CYS A 69 -1.46 0.23 -14.15
CA CYS A 69 -2.47 1.09 -13.56
C CYS A 69 -2.32 2.56 -14.01
N PRO A 70 -3.32 3.13 -14.70
CA PRO A 70 -3.26 4.51 -15.19
C PRO A 70 -3.69 5.55 -14.15
N VAL A 71 -4.21 5.13 -13.00
CA VAL A 71 -4.78 5.99 -11.96
C VAL A 71 -3.90 6.04 -10.71
N PRO A 72 -4.07 7.04 -9.84
CA PRO A 72 -3.34 7.13 -8.57
C PRO A 72 -3.45 5.86 -7.72
N LEU A 73 -2.33 5.43 -7.16
CA LEU A 73 -2.20 4.22 -6.34
C LEU A 73 -1.89 4.56 -4.88
N VAL A 74 -2.60 3.89 -3.98
CA VAL A 74 -2.25 3.82 -2.55
C VAL A 74 -1.80 2.39 -2.25
N LEU A 75 -0.59 2.25 -1.68
CA LEU A 75 0.01 0.97 -1.33
C LEU A 75 0.15 0.87 0.19
N ASP A 76 -0.44 -0.16 0.78
CA ASP A 76 -0.45 -0.38 2.23
C ASP A 76 -0.15 -1.85 2.57
N ALA A 77 0.13 -2.13 3.82
CA ALA A 77 0.19 -3.48 4.39
C ALA A 77 1.00 -4.48 3.53
N ASP A 78 0.34 -5.55 3.03
CA ASP A 78 1.04 -6.61 2.30
C ASP A 78 1.65 -6.15 0.97
N ALA A 79 1.11 -5.14 0.31
CA ALA A 79 1.76 -4.56 -0.86
C ALA A 79 3.15 -3.97 -0.51
N ILE A 80 3.26 -3.31 0.65
CA ILE A 80 4.55 -2.81 1.15
C ILE A 80 5.46 -3.97 1.57
N ASN A 81 4.92 -5.00 2.19
CA ASN A 81 5.68 -6.19 2.59
C ASN A 81 6.25 -6.94 1.38
N ILE A 82 5.49 -7.07 0.29
CA ILE A 82 5.94 -7.67 -0.97
C ILE A 82 7.13 -6.87 -1.52
N PHE A 83 7.08 -5.54 -1.56
CA PHE A 83 8.23 -4.72 -1.95
C PHE A 83 9.43 -4.86 -1.00
N GLY A 84 9.18 -5.07 0.29
CA GLY A 84 10.23 -5.35 1.29
C GLY A 84 10.98 -6.65 1.00
N THR A 85 10.27 -7.68 0.51
CA THR A 85 10.82 -8.98 0.11
C THR A 85 11.47 -8.91 -1.27
N HIS A 86 10.85 -8.24 -2.23
CA HIS A 86 11.31 -8.10 -3.62
C HIS A 86 11.84 -6.68 -3.89
N ARG A 87 12.89 -6.26 -3.19
CA ARG A 87 13.41 -4.89 -3.23
C ARG A 87 13.82 -4.40 -4.63
N ASN A 88 14.24 -5.31 -5.50
CA ASN A 88 14.55 -5.02 -6.90
C ASN A 88 13.31 -4.56 -7.71
N TRP A 89 12.09 -4.84 -7.22
CA TRP A 89 10.86 -4.40 -7.86
C TRP A 89 10.53 -2.92 -7.60
N LEU A 90 11.14 -2.30 -6.58
CA LEU A 90 10.94 -0.87 -6.30
C LEU A 90 11.25 0.03 -7.52
N SER A 91 12.23 -0.35 -8.32
CA SER A 91 12.57 0.39 -9.56
C SER A 91 11.49 0.32 -10.65
N ARG A 92 10.56 -0.62 -10.53
CA ARG A 92 9.44 -0.84 -11.48
C ARG A 92 8.12 -0.24 -10.99
N MET A 93 8.12 0.31 -9.78
CA MET A 93 6.92 0.94 -9.21
C MET A 93 6.55 2.21 -10.00
N PRO A 94 5.27 2.46 -10.29
CA PRO A 94 4.83 3.71 -10.89
C PRO A 94 5.18 4.89 -10.01
N LYS A 95 5.44 6.03 -10.63
CA LYS A 95 5.64 7.30 -9.91
C LYS A 95 4.32 7.83 -9.35
N ARG A 96 4.42 8.71 -8.35
CA ARG A 96 3.28 9.43 -7.77
C ARG A 96 2.30 8.51 -7.02
N CYS A 97 2.79 7.38 -6.51
CA CYS A 97 2.07 6.55 -5.57
C CYS A 97 2.08 7.17 -4.17
N ILE A 98 1.20 6.67 -3.31
CA ILE A 98 1.18 6.95 -1.88
C ILE A 98 1.45 5.63 -1.15
N LEU A 99 2.54 5.55 -0.40
CA LEU A 99 2.83 4.43 0.48
C LEU A 99 2.45 4.81 1.92
N THR A 100 1.79 3.91 2.63
CA THR A 100 1.31 4.17 4.01
C THR A 100 1.89 3.18 5.03
N PRO A 101 3.23 3.04 5.15
CA PRO A 101 3.84 2.09 6.04
C PRO A 101 3.66 2.45 7.52
N HIS A 102 3.45 1.44 8.38
CA HIS A 102 3.83 1.54 9.77
C HIS A 102 5.35 1.33 9.93
N LEU A 103 5.89 1.52 11.14
CA LEU A 103 7.35 1.50 11.35
C LEU A 103 8.02 0.20 10.90
N LYS A 104 7.42 -0.97 11.18
CA LYS A 104 8.01 -2.26 10.80
C LYS A 104 7.98 -2.49 9.28
N GLU A 105 6.94 -2.05 8.58
CA GLU A 105 6.86 -2.09 7.11
C GLU A 105 7.90 -1.16 6.48
N LEU A 106 8.05 0.05 7.02
CA LEU A 106 9.05 0.99 6.56
C LEU A 106 10.48 0.42 6.70
N GLU A 107 10.80 -0.21 7.85
CA GLU A 107 12.10 -0.84 8.07
C GLU A 107 12.42 -1.97 7.07
N ARG A 108 11.42 -2.65 6.54
CA ARG A 108 11.61 -3.63 5.45
C ARG A 108 12.07 -2.96 4.16
N LEU A 109 11.65 -1.72 3.92
CA LEU A 109 12.02 -0.96 2.72
C LEU A 109 13.38 -0.26 2.86
N ILE A 110 13.65 0.38 4.02
CA ILE A 110 14.85 1.22 4.20
C ILE A 110 15.95 0.58 5.07
N GLY A 111 15.65 -0.59 5.67
CA GLY A 111 16.52 -1.22 6.66
C GLY A 111 16.30 -0.67 8.07
N LYS A 112 16.89 -1.33 9.06
CA LYS A 112 16.88 -0.86 10.46
C LYS A 112 17.58 0.49 10.57
N CYS A 113 17.07 1.34 11.44
CA CYS A 113 17.61 2.66 11.72
C CYS A 113 17.97 2.76 13.22
N MET A 114 19.06 3.46 13.53
CA MET A 114 19.52 3.65 14.92
C MET A 114 18.61 4.65 15.65
N ASP A 115 18.11 5.65 14.93
CA ASP A 115 17.27 6.71 15.50
C ASP A 115 16.24 7.25 14.50
N THR A 116 15.45 8.18 14.96
CA THR A 116 14.40 8.84 14.17
C THR A 116 14.96 9.71 13.05
N TYR A 117 16.13 10.32 13.26
CA TYR A 117 16.76 11.19 12.26
C TYR A 117 17.24 10.37 11.06
N GLU A 118 17.93 9.26 11.31
CA GLU A 118 18.36 8.33 10.27
C GLU A 118 17.16 7.77 9.49
N ARG A 119 16.10 7.38 10.22
CA ARG A 119 14.86 6.90 9.60
C ARG A 119 14.27 7.95 8.66
N LEU A 120 14.16 9.19 9.11
CA LEU A 120 13.61 10.27 8.31
C LEU A 120 14.46 10.55 7.07
N THR A 121 15.79 10.55 7.22
CA THR A 121 16.73 10.74 6.11
C THR A 121 16.56 9.66 5.05
N LYS A 122 16.60 8.38 5.45
CA LYS A 122 16.40 7.25 4.53
C LYS A 122 15.00 7.26 3.89
N THR A 123 13.99 7.70 4.62
CA THR A 123 12.62 7.81 4.06
C THR A 123 12.55 8.91 3.00
N LYS A 124 13.22 10.04 3.18
CA LYS A 124 13.34 11.09 2.17
C LYS A 124 14.05 10.59 0.91
N GLU A 125 15.15 9.86 1.08
CA GLU A 125 15.86 9.24 -0.04
C GLU A 125 14.98 8.26 -0.80
N LEU A 126 14.22 7.42 -0.09
CA LEU A 126 13.27 6.48 -0.70
C LEU A 126 12.15 7.22 -1.44
N ALA A 127 11.55 8.25 -0.83
CA ALA A 127 10.47 9.03 -1.45
C ALA A 127 10.95 9.72 -2.74
N ALA A 128 12.15 10.28 -2.71
CA ALA A 128 12.78 10.91 -3.89
C ALA A 128 13.12 9.87 -4.96
N TYR A 129 13.65 8.70 -4.58
CA TYR A 129 13.95 7.61 -5.51
C TYR A 129 12.69 7.09 -6.21
N LEU A 130 11.61 6.84 -5.45
CA LEU A 130 10.34 6.35 -5.97
C LEU A 130 9.50 7.45 -6.65
N GLN A 131 9.87 8.72 -6.51
CA GLN A 131 9.06 9.87 -6.92
C GLN A 131 7.61 9.76 -6.40
N SER A 132 7.47 9.36 -5.14
CA SER A 132 6.19 9.00 -4.49
C SER A 132 6.12 9.53 -3.06
N TYR A 133 4.92 9.63 -2.54
CA TYR A 133 4.67 10.09 -1.17
C TYR A 133 4.77 8.91 -0.20
N ILE A 134 5.35 9.15 0.98
CA ILE A 134 5.39 8.15 2.04
C ILE A 134 4.74 8.74 3.30
N ILE A 135 3.68 8.09 3.78
CA ILE A 135 2.97 8.45 5.01
C ILE A 135 3.32 7.43 6.09
N ILE A 136 4.22 7.79 6.99
CA ILE A 136 4.59 6.92 8.11
C ILE A 136 3.47 6.95 9.14
N LYS A 137 2.82 5.81 9.37
CA LYS A 137 1.77 5.66 10.39
C LYS A 137 2.39 5.60 11.79
N GLY A 138 1.80 6.30 12.76
CA GLY A 138 2.22 6.31 14.16
C GLY A 138 1.40 7.31 14.97
N SER A 139 1.72 7.47 16.26
CA SER A 139 1.12 8.50 17.12
C SER A 139 1.28 9.91 16.53
N TRP A 140 2.35 10.11 15.80
CA TRP A 140 2.61 11.29 14.96
C TRP A 140 2.77 10.78 13.52
N SER A 141 1.74 10.96 12.70
CA SER A 141 1.85 10.62 11.30
C SER A 141 2.80 11.61 10.61
N THR A 142 3.72 11.07 9.83
CA THR A 142 4.70 11.88 9.09
C THR A 142 4.50 11.70 7.60
N VAL A 143 4.22 12.78 6.87
CA VAL A 143 4.13 12.78 5.41
C VAL A 143 5.47 13.24 4.83
N VAL A 144 6.08 12.41 4.02
CA VAL A 144 7.31 12.71 3.28
C VAL A 144 7.00 12.81 1.80
N THR A 145 7.36 13.94 1.18
CA THR A 145 7.10 14.17 -0.25
C THR A 145 8.31 13.78 -1.11
N PRO A 146 8.12 13.58 -2.42
CA PRO A 146 9.22 13.31 -3.35
C PRO A 146 10.32 14.38 -3.34
N GLU A 147 9.95 15.65 -3.04
CA GLU A 147 10.88 16.79 -2.96
C GLU A 147 11.65 16.83 -1.65
N GLY A 148 11.40 15.89 -0.71
CA GLY A 148 12.06 15.81 0.58
C GLY A 148 11.45 16.67 1.69
N ASN A 149 10.28 17.30 1.45
CA ASN A 149 9.55 18.00 2.51
C ASN A 149 8.93 17.01 3.49
N CYS A 150 8.85 17.41 4.76
CA CYS A 150 8.23 16.62 5.82
C CYS A 150 7.16 17.42 6.54
N TYR A 151 6.00 16.79 6.71
CA TYR A 151 4.88 17.35 7.47
C TYR A 151 4.51 16.40 8.59
N PHE A 152 4.32 16.93 9.79
CA PHE A 152 4.01 16.14 10.97
C PHE A 152 2.59 16.45 11.43
N ASN A 153 1.78 15.39 11.57
CA ASN A 153 0.43 15.50 12.13
C ASN A 153 0.40 14.93 13.56
N PRO A 154 0.20 15.78 14.58
CA PRO A 154 0.20 15.35 15.98
C PRO A 154 -1.14 14.78 16.46
N THR A 155 -2.16 14.69 15.60
CA THR A 155 -3.51 14.26 15.99
C THR A 155 -3.70 12.73 16.02
N GLY A 156 -2.63 11.97 15.81
CA GLY A 156 -2.68 10.51 15.87
C GLY A 156 -2.91 9.98 17.30
N ASN A 157 -3.41 8.74 17.40
CA ASN A 157 -3.62 8.05 18.67
C ASN A 157 -2.49 7.03 18.90
N PRO A 158 -1.78 7.05 20.07
CA PRO A 158 -0.77 6.05 20.40
C PRO A 158 -1.28 4.61 20.41
N GLY A 159 -2.58 4.39 20.67
CA GLY A 159 -3.21 3.07 20.63
C GLY A 159 -3.41 2.47 19.23
N MET A 160 -3.10 3.22 18.18
CA MET A 160 -3.13 2.72 16.79
C MET A 160 -1.82 2.05 16.35
N GLN A 161 -0.83 1.94 17.23
CA GLN A 161 0.37 1.15 16.94
C GLN A 161 0.03 -0.34 17.13
N PRO A 162 0.20 -1.20 16.11
CA PRO A 162 0.13 -2.63 16.33
C PRO A 162 1.23 -3.06 17.32
N PRO A 163 0.94 -4.06 18.16
CA PRO A 163 1.88 -4.56 19.17
C PRO A 163 3.18 -5.08 18.56
#